data_afa786a76f630b3fed1a4ba12f8f59fa
#
_entry.id   afa786a76f630b3fed1a4ba12f8f59fa
#
_cell.length_a   1.000
_cell.length_b   1.000
_cell.length_c   1.000
_cell.angle_alpha   90.00
_cell.angle_beta   90.00
_cell.angle_gamma   90.00
#
_symmetry.space_group_name_H-M   'P 1'
#
loop_
_entity.id
_entity.type
_entity.pdbx_description
1 polymer ?
#
loop_
_entity_poly.entity_id
_entity_poly.type
_entity_poly.pdbx_seq_one_letter_code
_entity_poly.pdbx_strand_id
1 'polypeptide(L)'
;MKEPKITRIIVDDKVADQDLVQRYKENNPKAEVVEIELTDEKKEAMFQQEPTPAKRDILLTEKQGHTVKQCPGTDRTYRCCNYHVINQTSNCPIDCTYCILQFYLNNPVTTVYANTEKLLTEVKDKIATQPNRFFRIGTGELSDSLAFDSSSEYSKDVVEYFADLPNVLLELKTKSNKIDNLLDLDHKGHTVVSWSVNPQVIIDAEEHKAASLSERLTAMGKVQAAGYKIGLHFDPLLYHENWEQTYPDLIKQIFQVVDPKNVAWISIGSLRFPPEMKDKVLEKFPKSKIMFAELIRGMDGKMRYPKPLRLDMYRTVYNALREFGGEQLFIYFCMESAEIWERTMGWSPEDNEHLDYLFATSLYQQFPGLMRSEPQRPDYDNGIPLHHEKAHIPGFDS
;
A
#
# COMPACT_ATOMS: atom_id res chain seq x y z
N MET A 1 5.91 -8.35 14.81
CA MET A 1 4.85 -9.13 14.11
C MET A 1 5.21 -10.60 14.09
N LYS A 2 4.27 -11.52 14.30
CA LYS A 2 4.52 -12.97 14.14
C LYS A 2 4.60 -13.32 12.66
N GLU A 3 5.43 -14.32 12.31
CA GLU A 3 5.47 -14.84 10.94
C GLU A 3 4.11 -15.36 10.49
N PRO A 4 3.69 -15.08 9.26
CA PRO A 4 2.53 -15.73 8.67
C PRO A 4 2.74 -17.26 8.68
N LYS A 5 1.80 -17.99 9.25
CA LYS A 5 1.91 -19.45 9.27
C LYS A 5 1.48 -20.02 7.92
N ILE A 6 2.46 -20.44 7.11
CA ILE A 6 2.22 -21.15 5.86
C ILE A 6 2.15 -22.65 6.19
N THR A 7 1.05 -23.30 5.84
CA THR A 7 0.81 -24.74 6.08
C THR A 7 0.88 -25.54 4.81
N ARG A 8 0.57 -24.94 3.67
CA ARG A 8 0.61 -25.60 2.36
C ARG A 8 1.07 -24.62 1.28
N ILE A 9 1.93 -25.09 0.39
CA ILE A 9 2.42 -24.38 -0.80
C ILE A 9 1.92 -25.16 -2.00
N ILE A 10 1.00 -24.55 -2.76
CA ILE A 10 0.42 -25.10 -3.97
C ILE A 10 1.15 -24.43 -5.14
N VAL A 11 1.81 -25.21 -5.97
CA VAL A 11 2.62 -24.74 -7.08
C VAL A 11 1.94 -25.11 -8.39
N ASP A 12 1.63 -24.12 -9.21
CA ASP A 12 1.24 -24.33 -10.61
C ASP A 12 2.46 -24.80 -11.40
N ASP A 13 2.34 -25.89 -12.15
CA ASP A 13 3.42 -26.49 -12.94
C ASP A 13 4.12 -25.46 -13.85
N LYS A 14 3.41 -24.44 -14.31
CA LYS A 14 3.93 -23.37 -15.18
C LYS A 14 5.02 -22.51 -14.55
N VAL A 15 5.12 -22.52 -13.21
CA VAL A 15 6.07 -21.68 -12.45
C VAL A 15 6.99 -22.50 -11.55
N ALA A 16 6.98 -23.83 -11.67
CA ALA A 16 7.69 -24.73 -10.76
C ALA A 16 9.19 -24.46 -10.67
N ASP A 17 9.82 -24.01 -11.78
CA ASP A 17 11.26 -23.74 -11.89
C ASP A 17 11.64 -22.30 -11.48
N GLN A 18 10.68 -21.44 -11.09
CA GLN A 18 10.98 -20.05 -10.75
C GLN A 18 11.70 -19.96 -9.38
N ASP A 19 12.69 -19.07 -9.27
CA ASP A 19 13.46 -18.86 -8.04
C ASP A 19 12.58 -18.50 -6.85
N LEU A 20 11.55 -17.70 -7.08
CA LEU A 20 10.59 -17.34 -6.05
C LEU A 20 9.88 -18.57 -5.45
N VAL A 21 9.59 -19.59 -6.27
CA VAL A 21 9.00 -20.87 -5.81
C VAL A 21 9.98 -21.62 -4.91
N GLN A 22 11.25 -21.67 -5.28
CA GLN A 22 12.28 -22.34 -4.48
C GLN A 22 12.45 -21.64 -3.13
N ARG A 23 12.53 -20.30 -3.11
CA ARG A 23 12.61 -19.53 -1.86
C ARG A 23 11.43 -19.80 -0.93
N TYR A 24 10.19 -19.88 -1.45
CA TYR A 24 9.02 -20.26 -0.63
C TYR A 24 9.14 -21.66 -0.04
N LYS A 25 9.65 -22.64 -0.80
CA LYS A 25 9.87 -24.01 -0.30
C LYS A 25 10.96 -24.05 0.78
N GLU A 26 12.09 -23.41 0.54
CA GLU A 26 13.26 -23.39 1.45
C GLU A 26 12.96 -22.67 2.77
N ASN A 27 12.29 -21.52 2.69
CA ASN A 27 11.98 -20.70 3.87
C ASN A 27 10.79 -21.23 4.66
N ASN A 28 10.04 -22.24 4.13
CA ASN A 28 8.91 -22.86 4.80
C ASN A 28 9.02 -24.41 4.81
N PRO A 29 10.08 -25.01 5.39
CA PRO A 29 10.39 -26.44 5.27
C PRO A 29 9.35 -27.38 5.93
N LYS A 30 8.42 -26.81 6.72
CA LYS A 30 7.33 -27.57 7.38
C LYS A 30 6.03 -27.49 6.62
N ALA A 31 5.94 -26.71 5.54
CA ALA A 31 4.75 -26.62 4.72
C ALA A 31 4.64 -27.86 3.82
N GLU A 32 3.43 -28.36 3.63
CA GLU A 32 3.14 -29.35 2.60
C GLU A 32 3.31 -28.69 1.22
N VAL A 33 4.08 -29.29 0.33
CA VAL A 33 4.25 -28.82 -1.05
C VAL A 33 3.45 -29.70 -1.99
N VAL A 34 2.58 -29.10 -2.79
CA VAL A 34 1.73 -29.79 -3.77
C VAL A 34 1.91 -29.14 -5.12
N GLU A 35 2.45 -29.85 -6.09
CA GLU A 35 2.57 -29.39 -7.48
C GLU A 35 1.35 -29.88 -8.28
N ILE A 36 0.76 -28.95 -9.07
CA ILE A 36 -0.47 -29.23 -9.82
C ILE A 36 -0.48 -28.50 -11.15
N GLU A 37 -1.09 -29.13 -12.15
CA GLU A 37 -1.61 -28.36 -13.29
C GLU A 37 -2.83 -27.56 -12.81
N LEU A 38 -2.71 -26.22 -12.79
CA LEU A 38 -3.77 -25.34 -12.31
C LEU A 38 -4.81 -25.11 -13.41
N THR A 39 -5.94 -25.81 -13.31
CA THR A 39 -7.13 -25.61 -14.14
C THR A 39 -8.11 -24.62 -13.50
N ASP A 40 -9.02 -24.05 -14.29
CA ASP A 40 -10.05 -23.13 -13.77
C ASP A 40 -10.95 -23.85 -12.73
N GLU A 41 -11.27 -25.12 -12.94
CA GLU A 41 -12.05 -25.94 -11.99
C GLU A 41 -11.34 -26.07 -10.64
N LYS A 42 -10.04 -26.39 -10.64
CA LYS A 42 -9.24 -26.49 -9.41
C LYS A 42 -9.14 -25.14 -8.70
N LYS A 43 -9.01 -24.05 -9.47
CA LYS A 43 -8.98 -22.68 -8.97
C LYS A 43 -10.30 -22.30 -8.30
N GLU A 44 -11.43 -22.58 -8.94
CA GLU A 44 -12.75 -22.37 -8.34
C GLU A 44 -12.95 -23.18 -7.05
N ALA A 45 -12.54 -24.44 -7.02
CA ALA A 45 -12.61 -25.27 -5.83
C ALA A 45 -11.78 -24.70 -4.66
N MET A 46 -10.61 -24.14 -4.94
CA MET A 46 -9.80 -23.45 -3.92
C MET A 46 -10.50 -22.19 -3.41
N PHE A 47 -11.21 -21.45 -4.26
CA PHE A 47 -11.88 -20.20 -3.90
C PHE A 47 -13.15 -20.39 -3.06
N GLN A 48 -13.72 -21.61 -3.07
CA GLN A 48 -14.84 -21.98 -2.23
C GLN A 48 -14.45 -22.41 -0.80
N GLN A 49 -13.15 -22.43 -0.48
CA GLN A 49 -12.68 -22.81 0.85
C GLN A 49 -12.98 -21.71 1.89
N GLU A 50 -13.08 -22.15 3.16
CA GLU A 50 -13.22 -21.24 4.29
C GLU A 50 -12.03 -20.27 4.39
N PRO A 51 -12.26 -18.95 4.59
CA PRO A 51 -11.21 -17.94 4.52
C PRO A 51 -10.04 -18.10 5.52
N THR A 52 -10.33 -18.60 6.72
CA THR A 52 -9.30 -18.66 7.78
C THR A 52 -8.25 -19.75 7.56
N PRO A 53 -8.60 -20.99 7.21
CA PRO A 53 -7.62 -21.99 6.76
C PRO A 53 -6.93 -21.58 5.46
N ALA A 54 -7.69 -21.08 4.50
CA ALA A 54 -7.20 -20.73 3.17
C ALA A 54 -6.08 -19.66 3.17
N LYS A 55 -6.06 -18.74 4.13
CA LYS A 55 -4.97 -17.75 4.27
C LYS A 55 -3.62 -18.36 4.71
N ARG A 56 -3.60 -19.63 5.09
CA ARG A 56 -2.38 -20.38 5.40
C ARG A 56 -1.85 -21.17 4.21
N ASP A 57 -2.62 -21.21 3.14
CA ASP A 57 -2.24 -21.81 1.89
C ASP A 57 -1.73 -20.72 0.96
N ILE A 58 -0.59 -20.97 0.32
CA ILE A 58 -0.01 -20.10 -0.68
C ILE A 58 -0.13 -20.77 -2.04
N LEU A 59 -0.81 -20.12 -2.97
CA LEU A 59 -0.84 -20.53 -4.37
C LEU A 59 0.23 -19.74 -5.16
N LEU A 60 1.21 -20.45 -5.68
CA LEU A 60 2.25 -19.90 -6.57
C LEU A 60 1.84 -20.18 -8.01
N THR A 61 1.61 -19.13 -8.80
CA THR A 61 1.15 -19.25 -10.19
C THR A 61 1.69 -18.08 -11.04
N GLU A 62 1.40 -18.07 -12.32
CA GLU A 62 1.77 -16.95 -13.19
C GLU A 62 0.71 -15.83 -13.19
N LYS A 63 1.16 -14.59 -13.33
CA LYS A 63 0.27 -13.45 -13.57
C LYS A 63 -0.18 -13.46 -15.03
N GLN A 64 -1.49 -13.51 -15.24
CA GLN A 64 -2.12 -13.27 -16.52
C GLN A 64 -2.47 -11.79 -16.68
N GLY A 65 -2.40 -11.26 -17.91
CA GLY A 65 -2.70 -9.86 -18.22
C GLY A 65 -1.65 -8.87 -17.70
N HIS A 66 -2.04 -7.59 -17.62
CA HIS A 66 -1.15 -6.51 -17.19
C HIS A 66 -0.84 -6.54 -15.71
N THR A 67 0.42 -6.26 -15.37
CA THR A 67 0.94 -6.29 -14.00
C THR A 67 1.04 -4.89 -13.42
N VAL A 68 1.41 -3.90 -14.23
CA VAL A 68 1.49 -2.50 -13.83
C VAL A 68 0.16 -1.82 -14.13
N LYS A 69 -0.52 -1.40 -13.08
CA LYS A 69 -1.84 -0.74 -13.19
C LYS A 69 -1.82 0.60 -12.48
N GLN A 70 -2.70 1.52 -12.87
CA GLN A 70 -3.00 2.68 -12.05
C GLN A 70 -3.75 2.24 -10.79
N CYS A 71 -3.52 2.92 -9.67
CA CYS A 71 -4.26 2.66 -8.44
C CYS A 71 -5.79 2.69 -8.72
N PRO A 72 -6.54 1.64 -8.40
CA PRO A 72 -7.99 1.56 -8.68
C PRO A 72 -8.81 2.57 -7.85
N GLY A 73 -8.20 3.18 -6.83
CA GLY A 73 -8.78 4.29 -6.10
C GLY A 73 -8.75 5.61 -6.87
N THR A 74 -8.07 5.68 -8.02
CA THR A 74 -7.99 6.91 -8.82
C THR A 74 -9.36 7.27 -9.38
N ASP A 75 -9.88 8.43 -8.98
CA ASP A 75 -11.18 8.97 -9.34
C ASP A 75 -11.02 10.46 -9.67
N ARG A 76 -11.83 10.98 -10.61
CA ARG A 76 -11.81 12.40 -10.98
C ARG A 76 -12.66 13.27 -10.06
N THR A 77 -13.55 12.67 -9.27
CA THR A 77 -14.41 13.35 -8.31
C THR A 77 -13.63 13.88 -7.11
N TYR A 78 -12.54 13.18 -6.77
CA TYR A 78 -11.62 13.53 -5.70
C TYR A 78 -10.21 13.78 -6.25
N ARG A 79 -9.36 14.46 -5.49
CA ARG A 79 -7.94 14.60 -5.81
C ARG A 79 -7.22 13.31 -5.46
N CYS A 80 -6.61 12.68 -6.46
CA CYS A 80 -5.86 11.42 -6.35
C CYS A 80 -4.44 11.60 -6.86
N CYS A 81 -3.51 10.85 -6.32
CA CYS A 81 -2.08 11.04 -6.56
C CYS A 81 -1.51 10.34 -7.79
N ASN A 82 -2.34 9.81 -8.71
CA ASN A 82 -1.91 9.10 -9.92
C ASN A 82 -0.89 7.97 -9.70
N TYR A 83 -1.02 7.28 -8.57
CA TYR A 83 -0.11 6.22 -8.17
C TYR A 83 -0.26 4.96 -9.02
N HIS A 84 0.86 4.28 -9.30
CA HIS A 84 0.88 3.00 -9.99
C HIS A 84 1.16 1.86 -9.04
N VAL A 85 0.64 0.69 -9.36
CA VAL A 85 0.77 -0.50 -8.52
C VAL A 85 1.22 -1.71 -9.31
N ILE A 86 2.04 -2.53 -8.66
CA ILE A 86 2.39 -3.88 -9.09
C ILE A 86 1.80 -4.83 -8.08
N ASN A 87 0.96 -5.74 -8.53
CA ASN A 87 0.35 -6.75 -7.67
C ASN A 87 1.01 -8.11 -7.88
N GLN A 88 2.13 -8.33 -7.16
CA GLN A 88 2.80 -9.61 -7.11
C GLN A 88 2.07 -10.60 -6.19
N THR A 89 1.44 -10.10 -5.12
CA THR A 89 0.70 -10.92 -4.15
C THR A 89 -0.73 -10.41 -4.04
N SER A 90 -1.69 -11.32 -3.98
CA SER A 90 -3.09 -11.05 -3.71
C SER A 90 -3.53 -11.76 -2.44
N ASN A 91 -4.30 -11.07 -1.61
CA ASN A 91 -4.67 -11.40 -0.25
C ASN A 91 -3.56 -11.09 0.78
N CYS A 92 -3.97 -10.63 1.97
CA CYS A 92 -3.05 -10.13 2.99
C CYS A 92 -3.18 -10.96 4.28
N PRO A 93 -2.05 -11.36 4.90
CA PRO A 93 -2.07 -12.15 6.12
C PRO A 93 -2.40 -11.34 7.38
N ILE A 94 -2.37 -10.00 7.31
CA ILE A 94 -2.45 -9.10 8.49
C ILE A 94 -3.85 -9.06 9.11
N ASP A 95 -4.92 -9.16 8.31
CA ASP A 95 -6.30 -9.26 8.79
C ASP A 95 -6.81 -8.00 9.54
N CYS A 96 -6.58 -6.79 8.98
CA CYS A 96 -7.16 -5.56 9.53
C CYS A 96 -8.69 -5.53 9.34
N THR A 97 -9.45 -5.10 10.36
CA THR A 97 -10.93 -5.08 10.28
C THR A 97 -11.46 -4.12 9.22
N TYR A 98 -10.80 -3.00 9.02
CA TYR A 98 -11.16 -1.96 8.04
C TYR A 98 -10.64 -2.22 6.62
N CYS A 99 -9.99 -3.37 6.39
CA CYS A 99 -9.35 -3.63 5.10
C CYS A 99 -10.36 -3.90 3.99
N ILE A 100 -10.35 -3.06 2.95
CA ILE A 100 -11.25 -3.16 1.81
C ILE A 100 -11.08 -4.49 1.03
N LEU A 101 -9.92 -5.14 1.14
CA LEU A 101 -9.65 -6.42 0.49
C LEU A 101 -10.58 -7.53 0.98
N GLN A 102 -11.11 -7.42 2.20
CA GLN A 102 -12.11 -8.37 2.72
C GLN A 102 -13.43 -8.33 1.94
N PHE A 103 -13.69 -7.24 1.25
CA PHE A 103 -14.86 -7.06 0.40
C PHE A 103 -14.57 -7.36 -1.07
N TYR A 104 -13.42 -6.90 -1.59
CA TYR A 104 -13.09 -7.03 -3.01
C TYR A 104 -12.49 -8.38 -3.40
N LEU A 105 -11.81 -9.07 -2.48
CA LEU A 105 -11.21 -10.34 -2.81
C LEU A 105 -12.20 -11.49 -2.55
N ASN A 106 -12.64 -12.12 -3.62
CA ASN A 106 -13.45 -13.34 -3.56
C ASN A 106 -12.59 -14.61 -3.40
N ASN A 107 -11.26 -14.46 -3.44
CA ASN A 107 -10.31 -15.54 -3.30
C ASN A 107 -9.78 -15.59 -1.86
N PRO A 108 -10.10 -16.64 -1.07
CA PRO A 108 -9.61 -16.78 0.29
C PRO A 108 -8.14 -17.20 0.36
N VAL A 109 -7.61 -17.83 -0.70
CA VAL A 109 -6.21 -18.33 -0.76
C VAL A 109 -5.27 -17.18 -1.09
N THR A 110 -4.15 -17.09 -0.40
CA THR A 110 -3.10 -16.11 -0.76
C THR A 110 -2.45 -16.55 -2.06
N THR A 111 -2.55 -15.71 -3.09
CA THR A 111 -1.98 -15.99 -4.42
C THR A 111 -0.74 -15.14 -4.64
N VAL A 112 0.36 -15.76 -5.02
CA VAL A 112 1.63 -15.14 -5.35
C VAL A 112 1.97 -15.41 -6.82
N TYR A 113 2.24 -14.35 -7.55
CA TYR A 113 2.60 -14.45 -8.97
C TYR A 113 4.12 -14.59 -9.10
N ALA A 114 4.58 -15.78 -9.46
CA ALA A 114 5.98 -16.15 -9.43
C ALA A 114 6.78 -15.77 -10.68
N ASN A 115 6.14 -15.33 -11.77
CA ASN A 115 6.79 -14.88 -13.00
C ASN A 115 7.37 -13.45 -12.87
N THR A 116 8.29 -13.25 -11.92
CA THR A 116 8.85 -11.94 -11.51
C THR A 116 9.48 -11.18 -12.68
N GLU A 117 10.24 -11.86 -13.54
CA GLU A 117 10.90 -11.23 -14.71
C GLU A 117 9.88 -10.52 -15.63
N LYS A 118 8.75 -11.18 -15.92
CA LYS A 118 7.66 -10.58 -16.70
C LYS A 118 7.10 -9.33 -16.03
N LEU A 119 6.90 -9.38 -14.70
CA LEU A 119 6.39 -8.26 -13.92
C LEU A 119 7.33 -7.05 -14.04
N LEU A 120 8.62 -7.27 -13.89
CA LEU A 120 9.64 -6.23 -13.91
C LEU A 120 9.87 -5.67 -15.33
N THR A 121 9.81 -6.52 -16.35
CA THR A 121 9.91 -6.08 -17.76
C THR A 121 8.77 -5.12 -18.10
N GLU A 122 7.54 -5.40 -17.69
CA GLU A 122 6.40 -4.52 -17.94
C GLU A 122 6.56 -3.15 -17.25
N VAL A 123 7.20 -3.09 -16.08
CA VAL A 123 7.57 -1.80 -15.44
C VAL A 123 8.48 -1.00 -16.34
N LYS A 124 9.56 -1.62 -16.84
CA LYS A 124 10.52 -0.96 -17.73
C LYS A 124 9.86 -0.44 -19.01
N ASP A 125 9.01 -1.25 -19.62
CA ASP A 125 8.26 -0.86 -20.82
C ASP A 125 7.32 0.30 -20.53
N LYS A 126 6.64 0.28 -19.38
CA LYS A 126 5.74 1.34 -18.96
C LYS A 126 6.45 2.68 -18.77
N ILE A 127 7.54 2.71 -18.03
CA ILE A 127 8.29 3.95 -17.79
C ILE A 127 8.96 4.48 -19.06
N ALA A 128 9.33 3.60 -20.01
CA ALA A 128 9.90 3.99 -21.30
C ALA A 128 8.91 4.75 -22.20
N THR A 129 7.60 4.60 -22.00
CA THR A 129 6.58 5.35 -22.76
C THR A 129 6.58 6.86 -22.47
N GLN A 130 7.09 7.26 -21.30
CA GLN A 130 7.16 8.66 -20.85
C GLN A 130 8.50 8.93 -20.14
N PRO A 131 9.62 9.02 -20.89
CA PRO A 131 10.97 9.02 -20.32
C PRO A 131 11.30 10.28 -19.47
N ASN A 132 10.56 11.36 -19.65
CA ASN A 132 10.73 12.60 -18.87
C ASN A 132 9.90 12.63 -17.59
N ARG A 133 8.91 11.72 -17.47
CA ARG A 133 8.08 11.64 -16.28
C ARG A 133 8.75 10.80 -15.20
N PHE A 134 8.66 11.23 -13.96
CA PHE A 134 9.07 10.45 -12.80
C PHE A 134 7.89 9.68 -12.23
N PHE A 135 8.01 8.37 -12.18
CA PHE A 135 6.94 7.46 -11.75
C PHE A 135 7.09 7.10 -10.27
N ARG A 136 5.95 6.89 -9.61
CA ARG A 136 5.85 6.28 -8.30
C ARG A 136 5.08 4.98 -8.44
N ILE A 137 5.72 3.86 -8.10
CA ILE A 137 5.17 2.52 -8.28
C ILE A 137 5.30 1.76 -6.96
N GLY A 138 4.23 1.16 -6.48
CA GLY A 138 4.25 0.38 -5.24
C GLY A 138 3.68 -1.02 -5.35
N THR A 139 3.96 -1.84 -4.37
CA THR A 139 3.59 -3.27 -4.33
C THR A 139 2.50 -3.60 -3.30
N GLY A 140 2.03 -2.62 -2.54
CA GLY A 140 1.18 -2.82 -1.36
C GLY A 140 -0.33 -2.63 -1.56
N GLU A 141 -0.90 -2.85 -2.75
CA GLU A 141 -2.33 -2.66 -3.01
C GLU A 141 -3.17 -3.87 -2.57
N LEU A 142 -2.88 -5.05 -3.11
CA LEU A 142 -3.67 -6.28 -2.85
C LEU A 142 -3.07 -7.15 -1.73
N SER A 143 -1.96 -6.74 -1.14
CA SER A 143 -1.30 -7.36 0.01
C SER A 143 -0.44 -6.32 0.72
N ASP A 144 0.09 -6.67 1.88
CA ASP A 144 1.19 -5.93 2.51
C ASP A 144 2.50 -6.25 1.79
N SER A 145 3.32 -5.26 1.47
CA SER A 145 4.53 -5.45 0.67
C SER A 145 5.59 -6.32 1.33
N LEU A 146 5.63 -6.36 2.66
CA LEU A 146 6.70 -7.05 3.41
C LEU A 146 6.20 -8.19 4.33
N ALA A 147 4.88 -8.40 4.43
CA ALA A 147 4.36 -9.40 5.36
C ALA A 147 4.79 -10.85 5.06
N PHE A 148 5.09 -11.16 3.81
CA PHE A 148 5.61 -12.46 3.36
C PHE A 148 7.09 -12.41 2.97
N ASP A 149 7.78 -11.30 3.19
CA ASP A 149 9.13 -11.10 2.66
C ASP A 149 10.17 -12.06 3.25
N SER A 150 9.99 -12.50 4.50
CA SER A 150 10.79 -13.58 5.09
C SER A 150 10.66 -14.94 4.38
N SER A 151 9.55 -15.15 3.63
CA SER A 151 9.33 -16.36 2.84
C SER A 151 9.67 -16.19 1.35
N SER A 152 9.39 -15.02 0.81
CA SER A 152 9.54 -14.74 -0.62
C SER A 152 10.90 -14.15 -1.00
N GLU A 153 11.49 -13.36 -0.09
CA GLU A 153 12.64 -12.49 -0.36
C GLU A 153 12.43 -11.59 -1.60
N TYR A 154 11.16 -11.32 -1.94
CA TYR A 154 10.79 -10.56 -3.14
C TYR A 154 11.30 -9.12 -3.11
N SER A 155 11.43 -8.55 -1.91
CA SER A 155 11.99 -7.21 -1.77
C SER A 155 13.40 -7.08 -2.36
N LYS A 156 14.24 -8.14 -2.30
CA LYS A 156 15.57 -8.16 -2.90
C LYS A 156 15.47 -7.94 -4.42
N ASP A 157 14.62 -8.72 -5.10
CA ASP A 157 14.45 -8.64 -6.56
C ASP A 157 14.00 -7.25 -7.00
N VAL A 158 12.97 -6.69 -6.33
CA VAL A 158 12.39 -5.42 -6.78
C VAL A 158 13.26 -4.22 -6.39
N VAL A 159 13.90 -4.22 -5.23
CA VAL A 159 14.76 -3.11 -4.80
C VAL A 159 15.98 -2.99 -5.73
N GLU A 160 16.65 -4.09 -6.02
CA GLU A 160 17.81 -4.11 -6.92
C GLU A 160 17.41 -3.71 -8.35
N TYR A 161 16.27 -4.22 -8.85
CA TYR A 161 15.79 -3.88 -10.18
C TYR A 161 15.46 -2.38 -10.32
N PHE A 162 14.75 -1.82 -9.34
CA PHE A 162 14.37 -0.41 -9.37
C PHE A 162 15.55 0.54 -9.15
N ALA A 163 16.59 0.11 -8.46
CA ALA A 163 17.81 0.88 -8.24
C ALA A 163 18.50 1.35 -9.54
N ASP A 164 18.33 0.58 -10.63
CA ASP A 164 18.93 0.89 -11.93
C ASP A 164 18.00 1.69 -12.87
N LEU A 165 16.77 1.94 -12.47
CA LEU A 165 15.81 2.66 -13.30
C LEU A 165 15.83 4.17 -12.97
N PRO A 166 16.07 5.06 -13.98
CA PRO A 166 16.41 6.45 -13.69
C PRO A 166 15.21 7.37 -13.35
N ASN A 167 14.00 6.95 -13.71
CA ASN A 167 12.82 7.80 -13.64
C ASN A 167 11.65 7.15 -12.90
N VAL A 168 11.97 6.34 -11.89
CA VAL A 168 10.98 5.68 -11.06
C VAL A 168 11.43 5.57 -9.61
N LEU A 169 10.48 5.60 -8.71
CA LEU A 169 10.65 5.35 -7.28
C LEU A 169 9.73 4.20 -6.87
N LEU A 170 10.31 3.16 -6.30
CA LEU A 170 9.59 2.03 -5.72
C LEU A 170 9.03 2.41 -4.35
N GLU A 171 7.79 2.04 -4.04
CA GLU A 171 7.27 2.07 -2.68
C GLU A 171 6.97 0.67 -2.17
N LEU A 172 7.52 0.33 -1.02
CA LEU A 172 7.18 -0.86 -0.24
C LEU A 172 6.32 -0.42 0.95
N LYS A 173 4.99 -0.56 0.81
CA LYS A 173 4.03 -0.11 1.83
C LYS A 173 3.65 -1.26 2.77
N THR A 174 3.82 -1.07 4.08
CA THR A 174 3.69 -2.16 5.05
C THR A 174 3.06 -1.74 6.40
N LYS A 175 2.55 -2.72 7.13
CA LYS A 175 2.27 -2.71 8.58
C LYS A 175 3.15 -3.72 9.33
N SER A 176 4.16 -4.24 8.66
CA SER A 176 5.09 -5.26 9.16
C SER A 176 6.34 -4.62 9.77
N ASN A 177 7.11 -5.40 10.49
CA ASN A 177 8.47 -5.11 10.91
C ASN A 177 9.51 -6.03 10.23
N LYS A 178 9.12 -6.69 9.14
CA LYS A 178 9.98 -7.59 8.36
C LYS A 178 10.80 -6.79 7.36
N ILE A 179 11.97 -6.35 7.78
CA ILE A 179 12.84 -5.45 7.02
C ILE A 179 14.25 -6.01 6.83
N ASP A 180 14.53 -7.19 7.39
CA ASP A 180 15.91 -7.72 7.45
C ASP A 180 16.50 -7.90 6.05
N ASN A 181 15.69 -8.28 5.07
CA ASN A 181 16.13 -8.42 3.67
C ASN A 181 16.47 -7.09 2.99
N LEU A 182 16.07 -5.95 3.56
CA LEU A 182 16.31 -4.62 2.98
C LEU A 182 17.64 -4.01 3.40
N LEU A 183 18.17 -4.38 4.58
CA LEU A 183 19.18 -3.58 5.27
C LEU A 183 20.52 -3.52 4.54
N ASP A 184 20.86 -4.54 3.75
CA ASP A 184 22.14 -4.66 3.06
C ASP A 184 22.03 -4.46 1.52
N LEU A 185 20.87 -4.02 1.00
CA LEU A 185 20.65 -3.84 -0.44
C LEU A 185 21.18 -2.48 -0.93
N ASP A 186 21.77 -2.47 -2.12
CA ASP A 186 22.12 -1.22 -2.82
C ASP A 186 20.91 -0.66 -3.57
N HIS A 187 20.04 0.05 -2.85
CA HIS A 187 18.82 0.65 -3.40
C HIS A 187 19.05 1.96 -4.17
N LYS A 188 20.27 2.52 -4.18
CA LYS A 188 20.66 3.77 -4.86
C LYS A 188 19.70 4.94 -4.61
N GLY A 189 18.93 4.92 -3.52
CA GLY A 189 17.91 5.91 -3.19
C GLY A 189 16.60 5.79 -3.97
N HIS A 190 16.42 4.78 -4.81
CA HIS A 190 15.22 4.58 -5.63
C HIS A 190 14.10 3.77 -4.95
N THR A 191 14.18 3.61 -3.62
CA THR A 191 13.15 2.92 -2.83
C THR A 191 12.73 3.76 -1.63
N VAL A 192 11.41 3.82 -1.42
CA VAL A 192 10.76 4.33 -0.21
C VAL A 192 10.15 3.13 0.52
N VAL A 193 10.45 3.01 1.80
CA VAL A 193 9.74 2.06 2.67
C VAL A 193 8.69 2.85 3.45
N SER A 194 7.43 2.49 3.27
CA SER A 194 6.31 3.24 3.81
C SER A 194 5.55 2.45 4.85
N TRP A 195 5.23 3.10 5.97
CA TRP A 195 4.37 2.49 6.99
C TRP A 195 2.98 3.12 7.02
N SER A 196 1.95 2.26 7.00
CA SER A 196 0.65 2.67 7.51
C SER A 196 0.73 2.73 9.04
N VAL A 197 0.30 3.85 9.62
CA VAL A 197 0.45 4.13 11.05
C VAL A 197 -0.89 4.48 11.68
N ASN A 198 -1.12 3.92 12.86
CA ASN A 198 -2.26 4.22 13.74
C ASN A 198 -1.79 4.24 15.19
N PRO A 199 -2.50 4.90 16.11
CA PRO A 199 -2.25 4.79 17.54
C PRO A 199 -2.29 3.34 18.02
N GLN A 200 -1.50 2.98 19.04
CA GLN A 200 -1.41 1.58 19.52
C GLN A 200 -2.79 1.02 19.90
N VAL A 201 -3.68 1.84 20.45
CA VAL A 201 -5.05 1.42 20.79
C VAL A 201 -5.85 0.92 19.56
N ILE A 202 -5.62 1.53 18.39
CA ILE A 202 -6.22 1.11 17.12
C ILE A 202 -5.52 -0.14 16.58
N ILE A 203 -4.20 -0.21 16.69
CA ILE A 203 -3.45 -1.40 16.27
C ILE A 203 -3.95 -2.63 17.02
N ASP A 204 -4.09 -2.52 18.34
CA ASP A 204 -4.54 -3.63 19.19
C ASP A 204 -5.98 -4.06 18.91
N ALA A 205 -6.86 -3.09 18.61
CA ALA A 205 -8.28 -3.36 18.38
C ALA A 205 -8.58 -3.85 16.95
N GLU A 206 -7.87 -3.32 15.94
CA GLU A 206 -8.31 -3.39 14.55
C GLU A 206 -7.26 -3.95 13.56
N GLU A 207 -5.99 -4.14 13.97
CA GLU A 207 -4.91 -4.63 13.10
C GLU A 207 -4.32 -5.94 13.64
N HIS A 208 -5.12 -7.00 13.66
CA HIS A 208 -4.95 -8.23 14.48
C HIS A 208 -3.62 -8.98 14.35
N LYS A 209 -2.94 -8.92 13.19
CA LYS A 209 -1.67 -9.62 12.95
C LYS A 209 -0.56 -8.68 12.49
N ALA A 210 -0.77 -7.37 12.59
CA ALA A 210 0.23 -6.37 12.27
C ALA A 210 1.34 -6.29 13.34
N ALA A 211 2.42 -5.61 13.02
CA ALA A 211 3.42 -5.21 13.99
C ALA A 211 2.83 -4.14 14.94
N SER A 212 3.25 -4.16 16.21
CA SER A 212 2.95 -3.08 17.16
C SER A 212 3.56 -1.75 16.71
N LEU A 213 3.09 -0.62 17.27
CA LEU A 213 3.68 0.67 16.97
C LEU A 213 5.18 0.71 17.29
N SER A 214 5.59 0.19 18.43
CA SER A 214 7.00 0.13 18.83
C SER A 214 7.86 -0.68 17.86
N GLU A 215 7.36 -1.83 17.37
CA GLU A 215 8.05 -2.63 16.35
C GLU A 215 8.17 -1.86 15.01
N ARG A 216 7.11 -1.14 14.59
CA ARG A 216 7.15 -0.31 13.36
C ARG A 216 8.15 0.83 13.50
N LEU A 217 8.16 1.55 14.62
CA LEU A 217 9.10 2.64 14.90
C LEU A 217 10.55 2.13 14.90
N THR A 218 10.80 1.00 15.53
CA THR A 218 12.14 0.35 15.51
C THR A 218 12.56 0.01 14.07
N ALA A 219 11.64 -0.53 13.27
CA ALA A 219 11.90 -0.85 11.87
C ALA A 219 12.18 0.40 11.02
N MET A 220 11.40 1.49 11.21
CA MET A 220 11.63 2.78 10.54
C MET A 220 13.03 3.31 10.83
N GLY A 221 13.47 3.29 12.09
CA GLY A 221 14.82 3.74 12.47
C GLY A 221 15.93 2.94 11.79
N LYS A 222 15.81 1.61 11.71
CA LYS A 222 16.78 0.75 11.04
C LYS A 222 16.83 0.99 9.52
N VAL A 223 15.67 1.07 8.87
CA VAL A 223 15.54 1.31 7.43
C VAL A 223 16.09 2.69 7.06
N GLN A 224 15.80 3.72 7.86
CA GLN A 224 16.39 5.04 7.68
C GLN A 224 17.92 5.02 7.83
N ALA A 225 18.44 4.28 8.83
CA ALA A 225 19.89 4.13 9.03
C ALA A 225 20.58 3.39 7.86
N ALA A 226 19.85 2.52 7.15
CA ALA A 226 20.29 1.87 5.91
C ALA A 226 20.15 2.80 4.67
N GLY A 227 19.74 4.06 4.83
CA GLY A 227 19.70 5.06 3.77
C GLY A 227 18.41 5.14 2.97
N TYR A 228 17.38 4.35 3.30
CA TYR A 228 16.09 4.43 2.64
C TYR A 228 15.32 5.70 3.01
N LYS A 229 14.53 6.19 2.06
CA LYS A 229 13.50 7.19 2.31
C LYS A 229 12.30 6.54 2.99
N ILE A 230 11.61 7.32 3.83
CA ILE A 230 10.45 6.87 4.60
C ILE A 230 9.17 7.49 4.01
N GLY A 231 8.12 6.68 3.88
CA GLY A 231 6.77 7.15 3.63
C GLY A 231 5.88 6.89 4.84
N LEU A 232 4.93 7.78 5.10
CA LEU A 232 3.98 7.62 6.20
C LEU A 232 2.54 7.70 5.66
N HIS A 233 1.71 6.75 6.07
CA HIS A 233 0.31 6.69 5.66
C HIS A 233 -0.60 6.69 6.89
N PHE A 234 -1.18 7.84 7.18
CA PHE A 234 -2.31 8.01 8.09
C PHE A 234 -3.61 7.74 7.32
N ASP A 235 -3.71 6.57 6.72
CA ASP A 235 -4.80 6.16 5.83
C ASP A 235 -5.14 4.66 6.05
N PRO A 236 -6.27 4.38 6.73
CA PRO A 236 -7.26 5.34 7.22
C PRO A 236 -6.98 5.88 8.63
N LEU A 237 -7.33 7.17 8.85
CA LEU A 237 -7.60 7.67 10.19
C LEU A 237 -8.92 7.06 10.67
N LEU A 238 -8.93 6.60 11.92
CA LEU A 238 -10.08 5.97 12.55
C LEU A 238 -10.55 6.80 13.74
N TYR A 239 -11.85 7.13 13.75
CA TYR A 239 -12.48 7.79 14.90
C TYR A 239 -12.55 6.82 16.09
N HIS A 240 -12.05 7.26 17.24
CA HIS A 240 -12.05 6.54 18.50
C HIS A 240 -11.99 7.52 19.69
N GLU A 241 -12.20 7.03 20.88
CA GLU A 241 -12.11 7.85 22.08
C GLU A 241 -10.72 8.47 22.23
N ASN A 242 -10.64 9.76 22.54
CA ASN A 242 -9.40 10.55 22.68
C ASN A 242 -8.52 10.62 21.42
N TRP A 243 -9.09 10.48 20.23
CA TRP A 243 -8.34 10.57 18.97
C TRP A 243 -7.60 11.91 18.82
N GLU A 244 -8.13 13.00 19.37
CA GLU A 244 -7.52 14.35 19.36
C GLU A 244 -6.15 14.38 20.04
N GLN A 245 -5.92 13.47 20.99
CA GLN A 245 -4.65 13.35 21.68
C GLN A 245 -3.78 12.24 21.13
N THR A 246 -4.36 11.09 20.83
CA THR A 246 -3.59 9.90 20.47
C THR A 246 -2.90 10.01 19.09
N TYR A 247 -3.50 10.73 18.11
CA TYR A 247 -2.83 10.99 16.83
C TYR A 247 -1.65 11.96 16.93
N PRO A 248 -1.75 13.12 17.62
CA PRO A 248 -0.59 13.96 17.91
C PRO A 248 0.53 13.23 18.66
N ASP A 249 0.20 12.42 19.66
CA ASP A 249 1.17 11.63 20.43
C ASP A 249 1.87 10.59 19.53
N LEU A 250 1.15 9.94 18.62
CA LEU A 250 1.73 9.06 17.60
C LEU A 250 2.72 9.82 16.71
N ILE A 251 2.34 10.99 16.20
CA ILE A 251 3.17 11.80 15.30
C ILE A 251 4.45 12.25 16.04
N LYS A 252 4.32 12.67 17.27
CA LYS A 252 5.47 13.02 18.12
C LYS A 252 6.42 11.83 18.28
N GLN A 253 5.91 10.62 18.56
CA GLN A 253 6.72 9.40 18.66
C GLN A 253 7.43 9.07 17.35
N ILE A 254 6.77 9.23 16.21
CA ILE A 254 7.38 9.00 14.90
C ILE A 254 8.60 9.92 14.70
N PHE A 255 8.46 11.22 14.93
CA PHE A 255 9.55 12.18 14.72
C PHE A 255 10.62 12.19 15.83
N GLN A 256 10.46 11.41 16.88
CA GLN A 256 11.56 11.05 17.79
C GLN A 256 12.52 10.02 17.19
N VAL A 257 12.09 9.27 16.17
CA VAL A 257 12.85 8.18 15.53
C VAL A 257 13.20 8.51 14.09
N VAL A 258 12.27 9.10 13.35
CA VAL A 258 12.40 9.41 11.92
C VAL A 258 12.81 10.87 11.76
N ASP A 259 13.93 11.11 11.06
CA ASP A 259 14.31 12.46 10.66
C ASP A 259 13.35 12.96 9.55
N PRO A 260 12.68 14.10 9.73
CA PRO A 260 11.79 14.66 8.72
C PRO A 260 12.42 14.85 7.32
N LYS A 261 13.74 15.03 7.25
CA LYS A 261 14.49 15.14 5.98
C LYS A 261 14.49 13.86 5.15
N ASN A 262 14.25 12.72 5.80
CA ASN A 262 14.19 11.41 5.11
C ASN A 262 12.76 11.03 4.74
N VAL A 263 11.75 11.85 5.07
CA VAL A 263 10.35 11.57 4.75
C VAL A 263 10.02 12.03 3.35
N ALA A 264 9.79 11.09 2.44
CA ALA A 264 9.46 11.37 1.04
C ALA A 264 8.06 11.96 0.86
N TRP A 265 7.07 11.44 1.61
CA TRP A 265 5.69 11.93 1.63
C TRP A 265 4.91 11.43 2.83
N ILE A 266 3.81 12.11 3.10
CA ILE A 266 2.83 11.72 4.11
C ILE A 266 1.43 11.75 3.50
N SER A 267 0.74 10.59 3.54
CA SER A 267 -0.65 10.45 3.14
C SER A 267 -1.58 10.59 4.32
N ILE A 268 -2.64 11.37 4.17
CA ILE A 268 -3.74 11.45 5.13
C ILE A 268 -5.04 11.06 4.45
N GLY A 269 -5.81 10.17 5.07
CA GLY A 269 -7.14 9.79 4.60
C GLY A 269 -7.97 9.21 5.73
N SER A 270 -9.26 9.50 5.78
CA SER A 270 -10.17 8.90 6.77
C SER A 270 -10.77 7.59 6.28
N LEU A 271 -11.35 6.83 7.19
CA LEU A 271 -12.08 5.59 6.87
C LEU A 271 -13.10 5.82 5.75
N ARG A 272 -13.02 4.97 4.74
CA ARG A 272 -13.96 4.91 3.61
C ARG A 272 -14.10 3.48 3.10
N PHE A 273 -15.34 3.07 2.84
CA PHE A 273 -15.62 1.71 2.40
C PHE A 273 -16.96 1.62 1.68
N PRO A 274 -17.17 0.63 0.78
CA PRO A 274 -18.47 0.36 0.18
C PRO A 274 -19.53 0.02 1.26
N PRO A 275 -20.78 0.48 1.15
CA PRO A 275 -21.82 0.25 2.16
C PRO A 275 -21.96 -1.23 2.56
N GLU A 276 -21.86 -2.13 1.59
CA GLU A 276 -22.04 -3.58 1.73
C GLU A 276 -20.92 -4.26 2.54
N MET A 277 -19.78 -3.58 2.71
CA MET A 277 -18.66 -4.08 3.52
C MET A 277 -19.02 -4.14 5.00
N LYS A 278 -19.93 -3.28 5.48
CA LYS A 278 -20.28 -3.17 6.89
C LYS A 278 -20.72 -4.51 7.47
N ASP A 279 -21.64 -5.19 6.80
CA ASP A 279 -22.20 -6.46 7.28
C ASP A 279 -21.14 -7.57 7.33
N LYS A 280 -20.27 -7.65 6.30
CA LYS A 280 -19.14 -8.60 6.27
C LYS A 280 -18.15 -8.37 7.42
N VAL A 281 -17.86 -7.10 7.74
CA VAL A 281 -16.97 -6.76 8.85
C VAL A 281 -17.60 -7.13 10.19
N LEU A 282 -18.88 -6.82 10.40
CA LEU A 282 -19.58 -7.14 11.64
C LEU A 282 -19.72 -8.65 11.86
N GLU A 283 -19.93 -9.41 10.80
CA GLU A 283 -19.95 -10.87 10.85
C GLU A 283 -18.59 -11.44 11.26
N LYS A 284 -17.52 -10.99 10.60
CA LYS A 284 -16.17 -11.50 10.82
C LYS A 284 -15.53 -10.99 12.11
N PHE A 285 -15.81 -9.74 12.48
CA PHE A 285 -15.21 -9.03 13.62
C PHE A 285 -16.29 -8.40 14.53
N PRO A 286 -17.11 -9.20 15.20
CA PRO A 286 -18.26 -8.73 15.97
C PRO A 286 -17.89 -7.81 17.16
N LYS A 287 -16.61 -7.76 17.53
CA LYS A 287 -16.10 -6.88 18.61
C LYS A 287 -15.64 -5.51 18.10
N SER A 288 -15.43 -5.36 16.79
CA SER A 288 -15.00 -4.08 16.22
C SER A 288 -16.09 -3.03 16.34
N LYS A 289 -15.68 -1.81 16.69
CA LYS A 289 -16.59 -0.66 16.83
C LYS A 289 -16.50 0.35 15.68
N ILE A 290 -15.57 0.17 14.75
CA ILE A 290 -15.30 1.17 13.70
C ILE A 290 -16.48 1.39 12.74
N MET A 291 -17.36 0.38 12.59
CA MET A 291 -18.53 0.47 11.71
C MET A 291 -19.78 1.08 12.40
N PHE A 292 -19.68 1.42 13.69
CA PHE A 292 -20.79 2.00 14.45
C PHE A 292 -20.78 3.54 14.51
N ALA A 293 -19.75 4.19 13.95
CA ALA A 293 -19.75 5.63 13.82
C ALA A 293 -20.88 6.11 12.89
N GLU A 294 -21.32 7.35 13.06
CA GLU A 294 -22.20 7.99 12.11
C GLU A 294 -21.46 8.20 10.78
N LEU A 295 -22.00 7.67 9.70
CA LEU A 295 -21.37 7.64 8.38
C LEU A 295 -22.33 8.15 7.32
N ILE A 296 -21.80 8.89 6.35
CA ILE A 296 -22.53 9.40 5.20
C ILE A 296 -21.97 8.83 3.90
N ARG A 297 -22.78 8.75 2.86
CA ARG A 297 -22.34 8.33 1.52
C ARG A 297 -21.63 9.49 0.83
N GLY A 298 -20.39 9.26 0.37
CA GLY A 298 -19.63 10.21 -0.43
C GLY A 298 -20.04 10.21 -1.90
N MET A 299 -19.43 11.11 -2.71
CA MET A 299 -19.71 11.24 -4.14
C MET A 299 -19.28 10.00 -4.96
N ASP A 300 -18.30 9.24 -4.47
CA ASP A 300 -17.86 7.95 -5.03
C ASP A 300 -18.68 6.75 -4.53
N GLY A 301 -19.79 6.99 -3.84
CA GLY A 301 -20.66 5.95 -3.29
C GLY A 301 -20.17 5.31 -2.00
N LYS A 302 -18.92 5.56 -1.56
CA LYS A 302 -18.38 4.98 -0.33
C LYS A 302 -18.89 5.69 0.92
N MET A 303 -19.05 4.93 1.99
CA MET A 303 -19.34 5.48 3.33
C MET A 303 -18.11 6.19 3.88
N ARG A 304 -18.33 7.34 4.54
CA ARG A 304 -17.28 8.20 5.13
C ARG A 304 -17.81 8.85 6.40
N TYR A 305 -16.92 9.31 7.28
CA TYR A 305 -17.31 10.19 8.37
C TYR A 305 -17.93 11.50 7.83
N PRO A 306 -18.85 12.13 8.58
CA PRO A 306 -19.37 13.46 8.23
C PRO A 306 -18.25 14.48 8.03
N LYS A 307 -18.46 15.41 7.08
CA LYS A 307 -17.45 16.40 6.69
C LYS A 307 -16.86 17.19 7.88
N PRO A 308 -17.66 17.68 8.85
CA PRO A 308 -17.10 18.38 10.02
C PRO A 308 -16.08 17.52 10.78
N LEU A 309 -16.44 16.28 11.10
CA LEU A 309 -15.53 15.37 11.82
C LEU A 309 -14.26 15.08 11.01
N ARG A 310 -14.37 14.85 9.69
CA ARG A 310 -13.17 14.67 8.85
C ARG A 310 -12.27 15.89 8.87
N LEU A 311 -12.83 17.10 8.79
CA LEU A 311 -12.06 18.34 8.84
C LEU A 311 -11.32 18.49 10.17
N ASP A 312 -11.97 18.18 11.29
CA ASP A 312 -11.36 18.26 12.61
C ASP A 312 -10.23 17.25 12.76
N MET A 313 -10.46 15.98 12.33
CA MET A 313 -9.41 14.94 12.32
C MET A 313 -8.22 15.33 11.44
N TYR A 314 -8.48 15.82 10.23
CA TYR A 314 -7.45 16.22 9.29
C TYR A 314 -6.62 17.40 9.78
N ARG A 315 -7.26 18.42 10.35
CA ARG A 315 -6.57 19.58 10.92
C ARG A 315 -5.70 19.20 12.11
N THR A 316 -6.21 18.35 12.99
CA THR A 316 -5.45 17.87 14.14
C THR A 316 -4.19 17.14 13.71
N VAL A 317 -4.31 16.20 12.76
CA VAL A 317 -3.16 15.44 12.22
C VAL A 317 -2.22 16.35 11.44
N TYR A 318 -2.75 17.21 10.55
CA TYR A 318 -1.95 18.14 9.75
C TYR A 318 -1.14 19.11 10.62
N ASN A 319 -1.78 19.72 11.63
CA ASN A 319 -1.10 20.64 12.53
C ASN A 319 -0.01 19.95 13.34
N ALA A 320 -0.26 18.75 13.85
CA ALA A 320 0.76 17.97 14.54
C ALA A 320 1.92 17.56 13.64
N LEU A 321 1.66 17.20 12.37
CA LEU A 321 2.71 16.92 11.39
C LEU A 321 3.58 18.15 11.11
N ARG A 322 2.98 19.35 11.02
CA ARG A 322 3.73 20.60 10.88
C ARG A 322 4.51 20.96 12.13
N GLU A 323 3.93 20.79 13.30
CA GLU A 323 4.57 21.09 14.58
C GLU A 323 5.81 20.20 14.82
N PHE A 324 5.70 18.88 14.63
CA PHE A 324 6.77 17.94 14.99
C PHE A 324 7.70 17.62 13.80
N GLY A 325 7.23 17.71 12.58
CA GLY A 325 8.00 17.36 11.37
C GLY A 325 8.44 18.54 10.51
N GLY A 326 7.81 19.71 10.66
CA GLY A 326 8.19 20.95 9.97
C GLY A 326 7.49 21.18 8.63
N GLU A 327 7.76 22.39 8.06
CA GLU A 327 7.10 22.88 6.85
C GLU A 327 7.57 22.18 5.56
N GLN A 328 8.74 21.54 5.58
CA GLN A 328 9.33 20.86 4.41
C GLN A 328 8.63 19.56 4.04
N LEU A 329 7.79 19.01 4.92
CA LEU A 329 7.10 17.75 4.67
C LEU A 329 6.11 17.87 3.51
N PHE A 330 6.20 16.98 2.53
CA PHE A 330 5.17 16.84 1.50
C PHE A 330 3.99 16.02 2.04
N ILE A 331 2.89 16.71 2.35
CA ILE A 331 1.67 16.11 2.90
C ILE A 331 0.56 16.20 1.87
N TYR A 332 -0.17 15.10 1.67
CA TYR A 332 -1.29 15.06 0.75
C TYR A 332 -2.48 14.27 1.30
N PHE A 333 -3.67 14.57 0.78
CA PHE A 333 -4.87 13.77 1.06
C PHE A 333 -5.07 12.69 0.00
N CYS A 334 -5.37 11.48 0.46
CA CYS A 334 -5.78 10.38 -0.41
C CYS A 334 -7.30 10.43 -0.63
N MET A 335 -7.73 10.64 -1.88
CA MET A 335 -9.15 10.63 -2.29
C MET A 335 -10.02 11.63 -1.51
N GLU A 336 -9.62 12.91 -1.47
CA GLU A 336 -10.42 13.98 -0.87
C GLU A 336 -10.75 15.10 -1.85
N SER A 337 -11.87 15.80 -1.56
CA SER A 337 -12.34 16.92 -2.39
C SER A 337 -11.44 18.15 -2.26
N ALA A 338 -11.40 18.98 -3.31
CA ALA A 338 -10.68 20.26 -3.29
C ALA A 338 -11.08 21.13 -2.07
N GLU A 339 -12.38 21.14 -1.70
CA GLU A 339 -12.86 21.88 -0.52
C GLU A 339 -12.17 21.41 0.78
N ILE A 340 -11.97 20.10 0.95
CA ILE A 340 -11.28 19.56 2.14
C ILE A 340 -9.80 19.99 2.15
N TRP A 341 -9.15 19.95 0.99
CA TRP A 341 -7.79 20.43 0.84
C TRP A 341 -7.67 21.90 1.25
N GLU A 342 -8.47 22.78 0.66
CA GLU A 342 -8.47 24.22 0.92
C GLU A 342 -8.77 24.54 2.39
N ARG A 343 -9.78 23.88 2.97
CA ARG A 343 -10.20 24.12 4.36
C ARG A 343 -9.22 23.58 5.40
N THR A 344 -8.34 22.67 5.02
CA THR A 344 -7.35 22.09 5.94
C THR A 344 -5.96 22.66 5.71
N MET A 345 -5.52 22.75 4.45
CA MET A 345 -4.14 23.12 4.10
C MET A 345 -4.02 24.53 3.51
N GLY A 346 -5.16 25.20 3.22
CA GLY A 346 -5.18 26.53 2.60
C GLY A 346 -4.98 26.52 1.07
N TRP A 347 -4.88 25.35 0.45
CA TRP A 347 -4.70 25.16 -0.99
C TRP A 347 -5.26 23.82 -1.45
N SER A 348 -5.39 23.65 -2.77
CA SER A 348 -5.75 22.37 -3.40
C SER A 348 -5.01 22.19 -4.72
N PRO A 349 -4.58 20.98 -5.10
CA PRO A 349 -4.15 20.73 -6.47
C PRO A 349 -5.31 20.95 -7.45
N GLU A 350 -4.99 21.42 -8.66
CA GLU A 350 -6.00 21.69 -9.71
C GLU A 350 -6.71 20.41 -10.14
N ASP A 351 -5.91 19.35 -10.34
CA ASP A 351 -6.33 18.00 -10.75
C ASP A 351 -5.34 16.94 -10.24
N ASN A 352 -5.51 15.69 -10.68
CA ASN A 352 -4.66 14.58 -10.29
C ASN A 352 -3.27 14.67 -10.92
N GLU A 353 -3.19 15.19 -12.13
CA GLU A 353 -1.97 15.42 -12.91
C GLU A 353 -1.10 16.48 -12.22
N HIS A 354 -1.71 17.56 -11.73
CA HIS A 354 -1.02 18.56 -10.93
C HIS A 354 -0.48 17.98 -9.61
N LEU A 355 -1.27 17.18 -8.92
CA LEU A 355 -0.79 16.53 -7.69
C LEU A 355 0.42 15.63 -7.96
N ASP A 356 0.40 14.87 -9.05
CA ASP A 356 1.52 14.00 -9.42
C ASP A 356 2.79 14.79 -9.77
N TYR A 357 2.63 15.91 -10.49
CA TYR A 357 3.73 16.87 -10.74
C TYR A 357 4.30 17.44 -9.43
N LEU A 358 3.45 17.82 -8.47
CA LEU A 358 3.88 18.33 -7.17
C LEU A 358 4.65 17.28 -6.37
N PHE A 359 4.30 16.00 -6.46
CA PHE A 359 5.10 14.91 -5.88
C PHE A 359 6.51 14.87 -6.46
N ALA A 360 6.61 14.88 -7.79
CA ALA A 360 7.91 14.84 -8.46
C ALA A 360 8.77 16.06 -8.11
N THR A 361 8.17 17.25 -8.10
CA THR A 361 8.85 18.50 -7.71
C THR A 361 9.36 18.44 -6.27
N SER A 362 8.54 17.99 -5.34
CA SER A 362 8.94 17.82 -3.94
C SER A 362 10.10 16.82 -3.78
N LEU A 363 10.03 15.69 -4.46
CA LEU A 363 11.09 14.68 -4.43
C LEU A 363 12.41 15.20 -5.04
N TYR A 364 12.32 15.96 -6.14
CA TYR A 364 13.48 16.57 -6.78
C TYR A 364 14.19 17.57 -5.85
N GLN A 365 13.42 18.42 -5.17
CA GLN A 365 13.94 19.43 -4.25
C GLN A 365 14.52 18.80 -2.97
N GLN A 366 13.85 17.79 -2.44
CA GLN A 366 14.22 17.20 -1.15
C GLN A 366 15.36 16.18 -1.26
N PHE A 367 15.48 15.49 -2.40
CA PHE A 367 16.46 14.42 -2.60
C PHE A 367 17.34 14.68 -3.83
N PRO A 368 18.34 15.57 -3.72
CA PRO A 368 19.25 15.86 -4.81
C PRO A 368 19.91 14.59 -5.37
N GLY A 369 19.93 14.47 -6.70
CA GLY A 369 20.50 13.29 -7.39
C GLY A 369 19.52 12.13 -7.62
N LEU A 370 18.32 12.17 -7.06
CA LEU A 370 17.29 11.15 -7.32
C LEU A 370 16.79 11.20 -8.77
N MET A 371 16.68 12.38 -9.34
CA MET A 371 16.22 12.62 -10.72
C MET A 371 17.32 13.29 -11.54
N ARG A 372 17.37 12.98 -12.83
CA ARG A 372 18.35 13.55 -13.77
C ARG A 372 18.09 15.01 -14.13
N SER A 373 16.82 15.43 -14.09
CA SER A 373 16.37 16.78 -14.43
C SER A 373 15.18 17.20 -13.56
N GLU A 374 14.99 18.49 -13.47
CA GLU A 374 13.82 19.06 -12.79
C GLU A 374 12.53 18.66 -13.53
N PRO A 375 11.50 18.17 -12.81
CA PRO A 375 10.20 17.83 -13.39
C PRO A 375 9.56 19.02 -14.10
N GLN A 376 8.97 18.80 -15.26
CA GLN A 376 8.26 19.82 -16.01
C GLN A 376 6.76 19.49 -16.04
N ARG A 377 5.90 20.48 -15.75
CA ARG A 377 4.45 20.29 -15.68
C ARG A 377 3.86 19.58 -16.91
N PRO A 378 4.24 19.95 -18.18
CA PRO A 378 3.70 19.29 -19.37
C PRO A 378 3.96 17.78 -19.47
N ASP A 379 4.98 17.26 -18.81
CA ASP A 379 5.26 15.81 -18.80
C ASP A 379 4.22 15.02 -17.98
N TYR A 380 3.40 15.71 -17.18
CA TYR A 380 2.35 15.16 -16.33
C TYR A 380 0.95 15.43 -16.85
N ASP A 381 0.75 16.49 -17.69
CA ASP A 381 -0.58 16.88 -18.21
C ASP A 381 -1.14 15.90 -19.23
N ASN A 382 -0.28 15.23 -19.99
CA ASN A 382 -0.67 14.14 -20.86
C ASN A 382 -0.86 12.89 -20.00
N GLY A 383 -2.05 12.70 -19.48
CA GLY A 383 -2.38 11.53 -18.66
C GLY A 383 -1.84 10.25 -19.27
N ILE A 384 -1.34 9.34 -18.45
CA ILE A 384 -0.92 8.03 -18.95
C ILE A 384 -2.10 7.45 -19.72
N PRO A 385 -1.93 7.01 -20.98
CA PRO A 385 -3.00 6.33 -21.69
C PRO A 385 -3.50 5.20 -20.80
N LEU A 386 -4.65 5.41 -20.19
CA LEU A 386 -5.29 4.42 -19.37
C LEU A 386 -5.76 3.33 -20.32
N HIS A 387 -5.11 2.18 -20.29
CA HIS A 387 -5.87 0.98 -20.55
C HIS A 387 -6.86 0.88 -19.38
N HIS A 388 -8.03 1.47 -19.56
CA HIS A 388 -9.19 1.25 -18.71
C HIS A 388 -9.71 -0.17 -18.99
N GLU A 389 -8.96 -1.18 -18.64
CA GLU A 389 -9.60 -2.34 -18.10
C GLU A 389 -9.99 -1.93 -16.69
N LYS A 390 -11.24 -1.44 -16.51
CA LYS A 390 -11.92 -1.58 -15.24
C LYS A 390 -11.61 -3.00 -14.80
N ALA A 391 -10.96 -3.17 -13.65
CA ALA A 391 -10.89 -4.48 -13.08
C ALA A 391 -12.31 -5.02 -13.14
N HIS A 392 -12.55 -6.07 -13.92
CA HIS A 392 -13.85 -6.73 -13.96
C HIS A 392 -14.06 -7.26 -12.55
N ILE A 393 -14.76 -6.47 -11.76
CA ILE A 393 -15.20 -6.87 -10.41
C ILE A 393 -16.57 -7.51 -10.67
N PRO A 394 -16.67 -8.85 -10.61
CA PRO A 394 -17.95 -9.51 -10.80
C PRO A 394 -18.98 -8.89 -9.86
N GLY A 395 -20.05 -8.30 -10.42
CA GLY A 395 -21.13 -7.69 -9.66
C GLY A 395 -21.23 -6.16 -9.75
N PHE A 396 -20.41 -5.46 -10.56
CA PHE A 396 -20.47 -4.00 -10.73
C PHE A 396 -20.73 -3.55 -12.19
N ASP A 397 -21.30 -4.40 -13.04
CA ASP A 397 -21.83 -4.01 -14.33
C ASP A 397 -23.30 -3.60 -14.18
N SER A 398 -23.55 -2.32 -13.83
CA SER A 398 -24.81 -1.61 -14.13
C SER A 398 -24.58 -0.11 -14.10
#